data_fe1ff7574d3caf06416816c178106bf1
#
_entry.id   fe1ff7574d3caf06416816c178106bf1
#
_cell.length_a   1.000
_cell.length_b   1.000
_cell.length_c   1.000
_cell.angle_alpha   90.00
_cell.angle_beta   90.00
_cell.angle_gamma   90.00
#
_symmetry.space_group_name_H-M   'P 1'
#
loop_
_entity.id
_entity.type
_entity.pdbx_description
1 polymer ?
#
loop_
_entity_poly.entity_id
_entity_poly.type
_entity_poly.pdbx_seq_one_letter_code
_entity_poly.pdbx_strand_id
1 'polypeptide(L)'
;MEKVSVILPIYNVEKYLKNSIRSVQNQTYENLEIILVDDGSTDNSGNICDEIEKTDERIKVIHKQNGGLAAARNTGCQEAT
;
A
#
# COMPACT_ATOMS: atom_id res chain seq x y z
N MET A 1 4.91 3.23 -22.22
CA MET A 1 5.71 2.68 -21.13
C MET A 1 4.85 1.81 -20.24
N GLU A 2 5.35 0.66 -19.85
CA GLU A 2 4.60 -0.23 -18.99
C GLU A 2 4.51 0.33 -17.57
N LYS A 3 3.35 0.18 -16.96
CA LYS A 3 3.14 0.54 -15.56
C LYS A 3 3.53 -0.65 -14.68
N VAL A 4 4.32 -0.38 -13.64
CA VAL A 4 4.66 -1.38 -12.64
C VAL A 4 3.78 -1.14 -11.42
N SER A 5 3.00 -2.14 -11.03
CA SER A 5 2.14 -2.06 -9.85
C SER A 5 2.77 -2.87 -8.72
N VAL A 6 2.93 -2.22 -7.57
CA VAL A 6 3.43 -2.85 -6.35
C VAL A 6 2.30 -2.90 -5.34
N ILE A 7 1.99 -4.09 -4.85
CA ILE A 7 0.89 -4.30 -3.90
C ILE A 7 1.47 -4.67 -2.56
N LEU A 8 1.21 -3.84 -1.54
CA LEU A 8 1.71 -4.05 -0.19
C LEU A 8 0.54 -4.34 0.75
N PRO A 9 0.43 -5.58 1.26
CA PRO A 9 -0.56 -5.86 2.29
C PRO A 9 -0.07 -5.27 3.62
N ILE A 10 -0.95 -4.53 4.29
CA ILE A 10 -0.64 -3.81 5.52
C ILE A 10 -1.50 -4.36 6.65
N TYR A 11 -0.86 -4.83 7.71
CA TYR A 11 -1.57 -5.25 8.91
C TYR A 11 -0.69 -5.08 10.14
N ASN A 12 -1.04 -4.10 10.98
CA ASN A 12 -0.34 -3.85 12.25
C ASN A 12 1.18 -3.77 12.12
N VAL A 13 1.65 -2.99 11.14
CA VAL A 13 3.08 -2.84 10.86
C VAL A 13 3.55 -1.40 11.07
N GLU A 14 2.89 -0.69 11.96
CA GLU A 14 3.13 0.73 12.22
C GLU A 14 4.63 1.06 12.39
N LYS A 15 5.37 0.22 13.09
CA LYS A 15 6.80 0.46 13.38
C LYS A 15 7.67 0.44 12.13
N TYR A 16 7.28 -0.30 11.10
CA TYR A 16 8.10 -0.52 9.91
C TYR A 16 7.52 0.12 8.67
N LEU A 17 6.28 0.59 8.75
CA LEU A 17 5.50 0.98 7.59
C LEU A 17 6.15 2.10 6.78
N LYS A 18 6.56 3.17 7.44
CA LYS A 18 7.17 4.32 6.75
C LYS A 18 8.43 3.93 6.00
N ASN A 19 9.28 3.10 6.62
CA ASN A 19 10.51 2.65 5.98
C ASN A 19 10.23 1.74 4.79
N SER A 20 9.26 0.84 4.92
CA SER A 20 8.88 -0.06 3.85
C SER A 20 8.35 0.70 2.64
N ILE A 21 7.48 1.68 2.87
CA ILE A 21 6.91 2.49 1.79
C ILE A 21 7.99 3.35 1.15
N ARG A 22 8.87 3.95 1.95
CA ARG A 22 9.97 4.76 1.42
C ARG A 22 10.87 3.95 0.51
N SER A 23 11.15 2.70 0.86
CA SER A 23 11.97 1.82 0.00
C SER A 23 11.33 1.63 -1.36
N VAL A 24 10.02 1.47 -1.41
CA VAL A 24 9.30 1.33 -2.69
C VAL A 24 9.28 2.66 -3.45
N GLN A 25 9.06 3.78 -2.75
CA GLN A 25 9.03 5.11 -3.36
C GLN A 25 10.37 5.49 -4.00
N ASN A 26 11.47 4.96 -3.48
CA ASN A 26 12.81 5.23 -3.98
C ASN A 26 13.17 4.41 -5.23
N GLN A 27 12.26 3.58 -5.73
CA GLN A 27 12.48 2.91 -7.01
C GLN A 27 12.50 3.94 -8.13
N THR A 28 13.28 3.65 -9.17
CA THR A 28 13.52 4.59 -10.26
C THR A 28 12.47 4.57 -11.37
N TYR A 29 11.40 3.81 -11.18
CA TYR A 29 10.34 3.70 -12.19
C TYR A 29 9.41 4.90 -12.15
N GLU A 30 9.30 5.62 -13.27
CA GLU A 30 8.38 6.75 -13.38
C GLU A 30 6.91 6.32 -13.39
N ASN A 31 6.62 5.17 -13.98
CA ASN A 31 5.26 4.61 -14.07
C ASN A 31 5.00 3.59 -12.97
N LEU A 32 5.31 3.95 -11.74
CA LEU A 32 5.09 3.10 -10.59
C LEU A 32 3.72 3.38 -9.98
N GLU A 33 2.94 2.33 -9.74
CA GLU A 33 1.70 2.41 -8.97
C GLU A 33 1.90 1.62 -7.67
N ILE A 34 1.63 2.24 -6.54
CA ILE A 34 1.80 1.61 -5.23
C ILE A 34 0.42 1.48 -4.59
N ILE A 35 -0.01 0.26 -4.34
CA ILE A 35 -1.31 -0.02 -3.73
C ILE A 35 -1.08 -0.56 -2.33
N LEU A 36 -1.51 0.20 -1.32
CA LEU A 36 -1.42 -0.17 0.08
C LEU A 36 -2.78 -0.72 0.50
N VAL A 37 -2.83 -2.01 0.79
CA VAL A 37 -4.08 -2.65 1.22
C VAL A 37 -4.03 -2.83 2.73
N ASP A 38 -4.74 -1.96 3.44
CA ASP A 38 -4.85 -2.03 4.90
C ASP A 38 -5.89 -3.08 5.27
N ASP A 39 -5.42 -4.21 5.76
CA ASP A 39 -6.26 -5.38 6.06
C ASP A 39 -6.80 -5.32 7.49
N GLY A 40 -7.49 -4.23 7.82
CA GLY A 40 -8.12 -4.08 9.11
C GLY A 40 -7.16 -3.83 10.26
N SER A 41 -6.11 -3.04 10.03
CA SER A 41 -5.12 -2.73 11.07
C SER A 41 -5.78 -2.08 12.28
N THR A 42 -5.38 -2.51 13.47
CA THR A 42 -5.87 -1.96 14.74
C THR A 42 -4.92 -0.94 15.35
N ASP A 43 -3.72 -0.80 14.81
CA ASP A 43 -2.76 0.24 15.19
C ASP A 43 -2.90 1.46 14.26
N ASN A 44 -1.88 2.34 14.19
CA ASN A 44 -1.91 3.52 13.35
C ASN A 44 -1.52 3.27 11.89
N SER A 45 -1.36 2.02 11.47
CA SER A 45 -0.95 1.69 10.10
C SER A 45 -1.89 2.33 9.06
N GLY A 46 -3.21 2.22 9.27
CA GLY A 46 -4.20 2.80 8.36
C GLY A 46 -4.06 4.31 8.23
N ASN A 47 -3.90 5.01 9.35
CA ASN A 47 -3.73 6.46 9.35
C ASN A 47 -2.43 6.88 8.67
N ILE A 48 -1.35 6.13 8.89
CA ILE A 48 -0.06 6.39 8.26
C ILE A 48 -0.18 6.25 6.75
N CYS A 49 -0.86 5.21 6.28
CA CYS A 49 -1.11 5.01 4.85
C CYS A 49 -1.85 6.21 4.24
N ASP A 50 -2.91 6.68 4.90
CA ASP A 50 -3.70 7.80 4.42
C ASP A 50 -2.87 9.08 4.32
N GLU A 51 -2.00 9.33 5.29
CA GLU A 51 -1.13 10.51 5.27
C GLU A 51 -0.13 10.43 4.11
N ILE A 52 0.44 9.26 3.88
CA ILE A 52 1.42 9.06 2.80
C ILE A 52 0.75 9.18 1.44
N GLU A 53 -0.47 8.69 1.30
CA GLU A 53 -1.23 8.80 0.05
C GLU A 53 -1.37 10.25 -0.40
N LYS A 54 -1.53 11.17 0.54
CA LYS A 54 -1.66 12.60 0.24
C LYS A 54 -0.38 13.22 -0.30
N THR A 55 0.76 12.59 -0.08
CA THR A 55 2.06 13.11 -0.47
C THR A 55 2.60 12.53 -1.76
N ASP A 56 2.00 11.49 -2.31
CA ASP A 56 2.49 10.81 -3.51
C ASP A 56 1.32 10.32 -4.37
N GLU A 57 1.16 10.91 -5.54
CA GLU A 57 0.09 10.57 -6.48
C GLU A 57 0.14 9.11 -6.96
N ARG A 58 1.28 8.45 -6.83
CA ARG A 58 1.43 7.05 -7.25
C ARG A 58 0.84 6.08 -6.24
N ILE A 59 0.49 6.55 -5.04
CA ILE A 59 0.00 5.71 -3.95
C ILE A 59 -1.51 5.72 -3.89
N LYS A 60 -2.09 4.52 -3.82
CA LYS A 60 -3.52 4.31 -3.61
C LYS A 60 -3.69 3.45 -2.37
N VAL A 61 -4.55 3.88 -1.46
CA VAL A 61 -4.82 3.16 -0.21
C VAL A 61 -6.20 2.53 -0.25
N ILE A 62 -6.29 1.26 0.13
CA ILE A 62 -7.54 0.53 0.25
C ILE A 62 -7.66 0.03 1.68
N HIS A 63 -8.73 0.39 2.36
CA HIS A 63 -9.04 -0.12 3.69
C HIS A 63 -10.08 -1.21 3.57
N LYS A 64 -9.85 -2.36 4.22
CA LYS A 64 -10.79 -3.47 4.20
C LYS A 64 -10.80 -4.17 5.55
N GLN A 65 -11.80 -5.00 5.77
CA GLN A 65 -11.85 -5.83 6.97
C GLN A 65 -10.76 -6.90 6.89
N ASN A 66 -10.24 -7.32 8.04
CA ASN A 66 -9.19 -8.33 8.09
C ASN A 66 -9.64 -9.63 7.43
N GLY A 67 -8.94 -10.02 6.38
CA GLY A 67 -9.16 -11.26 5.64
C GLY A 67 -7.89 -12.03 5.39
N GLY A 68 -6.76 -11.58 5.95
CA GLY A 68 -5.47 -12.22 5.78
C GLY A 68 -4.73 -11.74 4.53
N LEU A 69 -3.47 -12.14 4.42
CA LEU A 69 -2.57 -11.66 3.36
C LEU A 69 -3.07 -12.00 1.95
N ALA A 70 -3.59 -13.21 1.76
CA ALA A 70 -4.06 -13.63 0.44
C ALA A 70 -5.24 -12.77 -0.03
N ALA A 71 -6.17 -12.46 0.87
CA ALA A 71 -7.32 -11.61 0.55
C ALA A 71 -6.86 -10.18 0.27
N ALA A 72 -5.89 -9.66 1.02
CA ALA A 72 -5.35 -8.32 0.80
C ALA A 72 -4.70 -8.21 -0.58
N ARG A 73 -3.90 -9.20 -0.96
CA ARG A 73 -3.26 -9.23 -2.28
C ARG A 73 -4.28 -9.31 -3.40
N ASN A 74 -5.29 -10.14 -3.24
CA ASN A 74 -6.35 -10.25 -4.26
C ASN A 74 -7.08 -8.92 -4.44
N THR A 75 -7.39 -8.24 -3.35
CA THR A 75 -8.00 -6.91 -3.40
C THR A 75 -7.10 -5.93 -4.15
N GLY A 76 -5.82 -5.92 -3.84
CA GLY A 76 -4.85 -5.07 -4.51
C GLY A 76 -4.77 -5.36 -6.00
N CYS A 77 -4.75 -6.64 -6.40
CA CYS A 77 -4.71 -7.03 -7.80
C CYS A 77 -5.95 -6.57 -8.57
N GLN A 78 -7.12 -6.63 -7.94
CA GLN A 78 -8.37 -6.17 -8.56
C GLN A 78 -8.37 -4.66 -8.80
N GLU A 79 -7.73 -3.90 -7.93
CA GLU A 79 -7.67 -2.44 -8.02
C GLU A 79 -6.51 -1.94 -8.88
N ALA A 80 -5.52 -2.79 -9.17
CA ALA A 80 -4.40 -2.42 -10.01
C ALA A 80 -4.84 -2.21 -11.46
N THR A 81 -4.27 -1.20 -12.11
CA THR A 81 -4.61 -0.85 -13.50
C THR A 81 -3.48 -1.19 -14.50
#